data_2b7b19ab488f16258ef9f0b7176a6c46
#
_entry.id   2b7b19ab488f16258ef9f0b7176a6c46
#
_cell.length_a   1.000
_cell.length_b   1.000
_cell.length_c   1.000
_cell.angle_alpha   90.00
_cell.angle_beta   90.00
_cell.angle_gamma   90.00
#
_symmetry.space_group_name_H-M   'P 1'
#
loop_
_entity.id
_entity.type
_entity.pdbx_description
1 polymer ?
#
loop_
_entity_poly.entity_id
_entity_poly.type
_entity_poly.pdbx_seq_one_letter_code
_entity_poly.pdbx_strand_id
1 'polypeptide(L)'
;MKAFAATFTTIALAAASLSAQAQSSVQLTGTIDSYAGSMKLAGQQRVASVGSGGLTTSWWGVKGVEDLGGGLKADFNITSFFRADTGTPGRFDADPFFSRDANVGLAGSFGRVSLGRGLAPNFLPTVLTNPFGDSFTVSPLVLHANMTTAAWGTDSLTTASNTGWSNQILYSTPSFGGLRANVHYQFGEQTGSGNKGKKNVGLNLMYSGGPLSLTAFYERAQINNPVSLAVMPTKSNWMVGGSYDFSVAKLYATYGQAKINAQDRENTTYSLGLDIPVSGTPGTFKAAAARTKSEVGNVSGTRTTVSLGYDHFLSKRTDVYAVAMYDRVSMDIPNKSGTSALVGIRHRF
;
A
#
# COMPACT_ATOMS: atom_id res chain seq x y z
N MET A 1 -7.98 65.46 -17.22
CA MET A 1 -6.91 64.60 -16.69
C MET A 1 -7.31 63.64 -15.57
N LYS A 2 -8.39 63.89 -14.78
CA LYS A 2 -8.82 62.99 -13.69
C LYS A 2 -9.57 61.73 -14.15
N ALA A 3 -10.19 61.72 -15.33
CA ALA A 3 -10.91 60.57 -15.86
C ALA A 3 -9.98 59.45 -16.42
N PHE A 4 -8.84 59.80 -16.97
CA PHE A 4 -7.85 58.85 -17.52
C PHE A 4 -7.13 58.04 -16.44
N ALA A 5 -6.91 58.61 -15.26
CA ALA A 5 -6.23 57.92 -14.15
C ALA A 5 -7.13 56.81 -13.51
N ALA A 6 -8.45 57.07 -13.45
CA ALA A 6 -9.39 56.07 -12.87
C ALA A 6 -9.54 54.85 -13.76
N THR A 7 -9.51 55.02 -15.10
CA THR A 7 -9.62 53.90 -16.05
C THR A 7 -8.38 52.99 -16.05
N PHE A 8 -7.18 53.54 -15.87
CA PHE A 8 -5.95 52.74 -15.77
C PHE A 8 -5.88 51.93 -14.48
N THR A 9 -6.39 52.51 -13.37
CA THR A 9 -6.38 51.77 -12.06
C THR A 9 -7.36 50.61 -12.07
N THR A 10 -8.52 50.75 -12.73
CA THR A 10 -9.53 49.65 -12.83
C THR A 10 -9.05 48.52 -13.74
N ILE A 11 -8.35 48.83 -14.83
CA ILE A 11 -7.77 47.82 -15.73
C ILE A 11 -6.60 47.09 -15.04
N ALA A 12 -5.79 47.79 -14.25
CA ALA A 12 -4.71 47.17 -13.48
C ALA A 12 -5.23 46.24 -12.38
N LEU A 13 -6.31 46.57 -11.68
CA LEU A 13 -6.98 45.70 -10.71
C LEU A 13 -7.66 44.50 -11.38
N ALA A 14 -8.29 44.69 -12.54
CA ALA A 14 -8.87 43.58 -13.31
C ALA A 14 -7.81 42.65 -13.90
N ALA A 15 -6.65 43.15 -14.32
CA ALA A 15 -5.53 42.33 -14.76
C ALA A 15 -4.83 41.59 -13.62
N ALA A 16 -4.79 42.18 -12.42
CA ALA A 16 -4.28 41.50 -11.22
C ALA A 16 -5.22 40.37 -10.74
N SER A 17 -6.51 40.47 -10.93
CA SER A 17 -7.47 39.41 -10.62
C SER A 17 -7.47 38.26 -11.63
N LEU A 18 -6.98 38.46 -12.85
CA LEU A 18 -6.83 37.40 -13.86
C LEU A 18 -5.55 36.58 -13.66
N SER A 19 -4.54 37.09 -12.99
CA SER A 19 -3.31 36.37 -12.67
C SER A 19 -3.41 35.52 -11.40
N ALA A 20 -4.52 35.62 -10.66
CA ALA A 20 -4.79 34.82 -9.45
C ALA A 20 -5.70 33.60 -9.72
N GLN A 21 -5.81 33.12 -10.95
CA GLN A 21 -6.36 31.80 -11.20
C GLN A 21 -5.33 30.78 -10.80
N ALA A 22 -5.28 30.49 -9.49
CA ALA A 22 -4.65 29.31 -8.94
C ALA A 22 -5.14 28.12 -9.77
N GLN A 23 -4.23 27.43 -10.43
CA GLN A 23 -4.56 26.33 -11.34
C GLN A 23 -5.05 25.14 -10.50
N SER A 24 -6.31 25.19 -10.10
CA SER A 24 -6.99 24.08 -9.42
C SER A 24 -7.18 22.95 -10.42
N SER A 25 -6.76 21.75 -10.08
CA SER A 25 -6.96 20.57 -10.90
C SER A 25 -7.72 19.51 -10.15
N VAL A 26 -8.71 18.92 -10.81
CA VAL A 26 -9.41 17.73 -10.32
C VAL A 26 -9.24 16.63 -11.35
N GLN A 27 -8.81 15.45 -10.92
CA GLN A 27 -8.50 14.34 -11.80
C GLN A 27 -9.25 13.09 -11.35
N LEU A 28 -9.92 12.44 -12.30
CA LEU A 28 -10.35 11.06 -12.17
C LEU A 28 -9.14 10.16 -12.42
N THR A 29 -8.91 9.18 -11.56
CA THR A 29 -7.75 8.27 -11.63
C THR A 29 -8.12 6.90 -11.10
N GLY A 30 -7.45 5.87 -11.57
CA GLY A 30 -7.70 4.52 -11.11
C GLY A 30 -6.85 3.47 -11.79
N THR A 31 -7.08 2.25 -11.36
CA THR A 31 -6.49 1.03 -11.92
C THR A 31 -7.54 -0.07 -11.89
N ILE A 32 -7.74 -0.74 -13.01
CA ILE A 32 -8.53 -1.96 -13.11
C ILE A 32 -7.55 -3.09 -13.40
N ASP A 33 -7.57 -4.12 -12.57
CA ASP A 33 -6.72 -5.30 -12.69
C ASP A 33 -7.59 -6.54 -12.50
N SER A 34 -7.71 -7.34 -13.57
CA SER A 34 -8.48 -8.58 -13.57
C SER A 34 -7.63 -9.73 -14.10
N TYR A 35 -7.81 -10.90 -13.53
CA TYR A 35 -7.11 -12.10 -13.93
C TYR A 35 -8.04 -13.30 -14.08
N ALA A 36 -7.64 -14.27 -14.89
CA ALA A 36 -8.20 -15.62 -14.90
C ALA A 36 -7.12 -16.60 -14.43
N GLY A 37 -7.48 -17.53 -13.57
CA GLY A 37 -6.50 -18.45 -13.06
C GLY A 37 -7.04 -19.54 -12.17
N SER A 38 -6.12 -20.39 -11.71
CA SER A 38 -6.35 -21.45 -10.75
C SER A 38 -5.52 -21.16 -9.50
N MET A 39 -6.18 -20.86 -8.41
CA MET A 39 -5.55 -20.43 -7.16
C MET A 39 -5.67 -21.50 -6.08
N LYS A 40 -4.56 -21.76 -5.38
CA LYS A 40 -4.52 -22.60 -4.17
C LYS A 40 -3.39 -22.13 -3.26
N LEU A 41 -3.72 -21.50 -2.15
CA LEU A 41 -2.77 -21.25 -1.07
C LEU A 41 -2.61 -22.52 -0.20
N ALA A 42 -1.56 -22.55 0.60
CA ALA A 42 -1.32 -23.64 1.54
C ALA A 42 -2.51 -23.83 2.48
N GLY A 43 -3.02 -25.05 2.54
CA GLY A 43 -4.17 -25.42 3.38
C GLY A 43 -5.55 -25.03 2.83
N GLN A 44 -5.62 -24.37 1.69
CA GLN A 44 -6.88 -24.00 1.04
C GLN A 44 -7.28 -24.99 -0.06
N GLN A 45 -8.54 -24.97 -0.46
CA GLN A 45 -9.03 -25.67 -1.64
C GLN A 45 -8.62 -24.91 -2.90
N ARG A 46 -8.49 -25.63 -4.01
CA ARG A 46 -8.22 -25.03 -5.33
C ARG A 46 -9.49 -24.38 -5.89
N VAL A 47 -9.36 -23.16 -6.36
CA VAL A 47 -10.43 -22.43 -7.03
C VAL A 47 -9.94 -21.96 -8.40
N ALA A 48 -10.71 -22.26 -9.46
CA ALA A 48 -10.54 -21.65 -10.76
C ALA A 48 -11.54 -20.51 -10.88
N SER A 49 -11.06 -19.32 -11.21
CA SER A 49 -11.89 -18.11 -11.20
C SER A 49 -11.34 -17.01 -12.12
N VAL A 50 -12.23 -16.14 -12.53
CA VAL A 50 -11.87 -14.76 -12.84
C VAL A 50 -11.85 -14.01 -11.51
N GLY A 51 -10.81 -13.21 -11.27
CA GLY A 51 -10.64 -12.47 -10.01
C GLY A 51 -10.16 -11.04 -10.25
N SER A 52 -10.16 -10.25 -9.20
CA SER A 52 -9.68 -8.87 -9.18
C SER A 52 -8.34 -8.75 -8.47
N GLY A 53 -7.45 -7.89 -8.99
CA GLY A 53 -6.23 -7.53 -8.27
C GLY A 53 -5.11 -8.55 -8.36
N GLY A 54 -4.84 -9.08 -9.55
CA GLY A 54 -3.75 -10.02 -9.77
C GLY A 54 -2.38 -9.43 -9.43
N LEU A 55 -2.05 -8.26 -9.95
CA LEU A 55 -0.82 -7.50 -9.62
C LEU A 55 -1.08 -6.26 -8.77
N THR A 56 -2.27 -5.66 -8.85
CA THR A 56 -2.62 -4.43 -8.12
C THR A 56 -4.10 -4.47 -7.76
N THR A 57 -4.46 -4.23 -6.51
CA THR A 57 -5.87 -4.11 -6.13
C THR A 57 -6.57 -3.04 -6.95
N SER A 58 -7.69 -3.39 -7.59
CA SER A 58 -8.46 -2.45 -8.41
C SER A 58 -9.03 -1.32 -7.54
N TRP A 59 -8.89 -0.09 -8.04
CA TRP A 59 -9.36 1.11 -7.35
C TRP A 59 -9.66 2.23 -8.32
N TRP A 60 -10.50 3.16 -7.90
CA TRP A 60 -10.77 4.39 -8.62
C TRP A 60 -11.02 5.54 -7.66
N GLY A 61 -11.00 6.78 -8.14
CA GLY A 61 -11.38 7.92 -7.35
C GLY A 61 -10.97 9.25 -7.94
N VAL A 62 -11.17 10.27 -7.14
CA VAL A 62 -10.93 11.67 -7.50
C VAL A 62 -9.87 12.23 -6.59
N LYS A 63 -8.95 12.99 -7.20
CA LYS A 63 -7.92 13.76 -6.51
C LYS A 63 -8.00 15.20 -6.96
N GLY A 64 -7.76 16.12 -6.06
CA GLY A 64 -7.70 17.54 -6.40
C GLY A 64 -6.57 18.25 -5.72
N VAL A 65 -6.08 19.29 -6.38
CA VAL A 65 -5.07 20.21 -5.84
C VAL A 65 -5.51 21.63 -6.16
N GLU A 66 -5.44 22.50 -5.17
CA GLU A 66 -5.65 23.93 -5.27
C GLU A 66 -4.38 24.66 -4.86
N ASP A 67 -3.90 25.56 -5.68
CA ASP A 67 -2.78 26.44 -5.33
C ASP A 67 -3.35 27.65 -4.55
N LEU A 68 -2.93 27.80 -3.30
CA LEU A 68 -3.36 28.87 -2.41
C LEU A 68 -2.45 30.13 -2.49
N GLY A 69 -1.43 30.07 -3.36
CA GLY A 69 -0.42 31.12 -3.46
C GLY A 69 0.72 30.97 -2.44
N GLY A 70 1.82 31.67 -2.66
CA GLY A 70 2.98 31.66 -1.77
C GLY A 70 3.65 30.28 -1.60
N GLY A 71 3.40 29.33 -2.51
CA GLY A 71 3.90 27.96 -2.41
C GLY A 71 3.05 27.06 -1.52
N LEU A 72 1.93 27.54 -0.98
CA LEU A 72 0.97 26.77 -0.20
C LEU A 72 -0.07 26.14 -1.13
N LYS A 73 -0.42 24.87 -0.89
CA LYS A 73 -1.42 24.12 -1.64
C LYS A 73 -2.36 23.40 -0.70
N ALA A 74 -3.65 23.37 -1.04
CA ALA A 74 -4.61 22.43 -0.49
C ALA A 74 -4.76 21.25 -1.45
N ASP A 75 -4.93 20.04 -0.91
CA ASP A 75 -5.20 18.86 -1.70
C ASP A 75 -6.23 17.96 -1.04
N PHE A 76 -6.91 17.15 -1.84
CA PHE A 76 -7.77 16.09 -1.34
C PHE A 76 -7.61 14.82 -2.16
N ASN A 77 -7.88 13.67 -1.50
CA ASN A 77 -7.95 12.36 -2.14
C ASN A 77 -9.18 11.62 -1.63
N ILE A 78 -10.05 11.20 -2.55
CA ILE A 78 -11.23 10.39 -2.27
C ILE A 78 -11.19 9.21 -3.23
N THR A 79 -10.73 8.04 -2.75
CA THR A 79 -10.48 6.87 -3.59
C THR A 79 -11.03 5.59 -2.94
N SER A 80 -11.54 4.69 -3.77
CA SER A 80 -12.21 3.46 -3.35
C SER A 80 -11.58 2.24 -4.00
N PHE A 81 -11.33 1.21 -3.23
CA PHE A 81 -11.09 -0.12 -3.79
C PHE A 81 -12.40 -0.73 -4.27
N PHE A 82 -12.31 -1.62 -5.26
CA PHE A 82 -13.44 -2.43 -5.72
C PHE A 82 -12.96 -3.78 -6.28
N ARG A 83 -13.86 -4.72 -6.36
CA ARG A 83 -13.63 -6.03 -6.98
C ARG A 83 -14.12 -5.99 -8.42
N ALA A 84 -13.19 -5.99 -9.38
CA ALA A 84 -13.49 -5.81 -10.80
C ALA A 84 -14.23 -7.03 -11.41
N ASP A 85 -14.12 -8.19 -10.81
CA ASP A 85 -14.80 -9.43 -11.21
C ASP A 85 -16.29 -9.46 -10.85
N THR A 86 -16.70 -8.78 -9.78
CA THR A 86 -18.07 -8.77 -9.28
C THR A 86 -18.74 -7.40 -9.32
N GLY A 87 -17.95 -6.32 -9.51
CA GLY A 87 -18.43 -4.94 -9.43
C GLY A 87 -18.71 -4.45 -8.00
N THR A 88 -18.44 -5.25 -6.98
CA THR A 88 -18.72 -4.88 -5.58
C THR A 88 -17.68 -3.91 -5.04
N PRO A 89 -18.07 -2.91 -4.21
CA PRO A 89 -17.13 -2.00 -3.58
C PRO A 89 -16.26 -2.70 -2.54
N GLY A 90 -15.07 -2.12 -2.28
CA GLY A 90 -14.13 -2.61 -1.28
C GLY A 90 -13.34 -3.85 -1.70
N ARG A 91 -12.35 -4.22 -0.89
CA ARG A 91 -11.50 -5.42 -1.07
C ARG A 91 -12.20 -6.69 -0.57
N PHE A 92 -13.10 -6.53 0.38
CA PHE A 92 -13.88 -7.58 1.06
C PHE A 92 -15.20 -6.97 1.56
N ASP A 93 -16.12 -7.81 1.98
CA ASP A 93 -17.40 -7.37 2.52
C ASP A 93 -17.19 -6.55 3.80
N ALA A 94 -17.95 -5.46 3.95
CA ALA A 94 -17.80 -4.45 5.02
C ALA A 94 -16.53 -3.56 4.95
N ASP A 95 -15.74 -3.60 3.88
CA ASP A 95 -14.73 -2.57 3.65
C ASP A 95 -15.45 -1.22 3.40
N PRO A 96 -15.02 -0.09 3.99
CA PRO A 96 -15.65 1.20 3.74
C PRO A 96 -15.68 1.55 2.25
N PHE A 97 -16.69 2.30 1.80
CA PHE A 97 -16.76 2.68 0.39
C PHE A 97 -15.48 3.41 -0.07
N PHE A 98 -15.05 4.46 0.61
CA PHE A 98 -13.77 5.10 0.36
C PHE A 98 -12.65 4.41 1.16
N SER A 99 -12.44 3.16 0.84
CA SER A 99 -11.56 2.27 1.61
C SER A 99 -10.08 2.56 1.43
N ARG A 100 -9.68 3.22 0.32
CA ARG A 100 -8.28 3.49 0.01
C ARG A 100 -7.81 4.82 0.62
N ASP A 101 -8.39 5.93 0.21
CA ASP A 101 -8.09 7.26 0.73
C ASP A 101 -9.38 8.07 0.89
N ALA A 102 -9.50 8.85 1.96
CA ALA A 102 -10.51 9.86 2.20
C ALA A 102 -9.88 10.93 3.10
N ASN A 103 -9.16 11.87 2.49
CA ASN A 103 -8.39 12.86 3.23
C ASN A 103 -8.28 14.19 2.51
N VAL A 104 -8.02 15.23 3.30
CA VAL A 104 -7.68 16.57 2.86
C VAL A 104 -6.35 16.97 3.51
N GLY A 105 -5.55 17.74 2.80
CA GLY A 105 -4.22 18.15 3.28
C GLY A 105 -3.83 19.56 2.89
N LEU A 106 -2.80 20.04 3.58
CA LEU A 106 -2.07 21.26 3.25
C LEU A 106 -0.61 20.90 3.00
N ALA A 107 -0.05 21.41 1.91
CA ALA A 107 1.34 21.20 1.51
C ALA A 107 2.05 22.51 1.25
N GLY A 108 3.34 22.58 1.59
CA GLY A 108 4.18 23.76 1.40
C GLY A 108 5.65 23.42 1.57
N SER A 109 6.47 24.43 1.80
CA SER A 109 7.91 24.24 2.09
C SER A 109 8.17 23.41 3.36
N PHE A 110 7.21 23.37 4.27
CA PHE A 110 7.24 22.54 5.49
C PHE A 110 6.95 21.06 5.23
N GLY A 111 6.57 20.65 4.03
CA GLY A 111 6.07 19.32 3.70
C GLY A 111 4.55 19.29 3.56
N ARG A 112 3.89 18.20 3.99
CA ARG A 112 2.45 18.02 3.88
C ARG A 112 1.85 17.50 5.18
N VAL A 113 0.78 18.12 5.66
CA VAL A 113 -0.07 17.59 6.74
C VAL A 113 -1.41 17.21 6.13
N SER A 114 -1.93 16.03 6.43
CA SER A 114 -3.26 15.60 6.01
C SER A 114 -4.06 14.96 7.13
N LEU A 115 -5.37 15.09 7.03
CA LEU A 115 -6.37 14.61 7.98
C LEU A 115 -7.33 13.67 7.27
N GLY A 116 -7.67 12.55 7.90
CA GLY A 116 -8.65 11.59 7.40
C GLY A 116 -8.10 10.20 7.23
N ARG A 117 -8.63 9.43 6.27
CA ARG A 117 -8.17 8.09 5.94
C ARG A 117 -7.07 8.13 4.89
N GLY A 118 -6.02 7.38 5.10
CA GLY A 118 -4.92 7.25 4.15
C GLY A 118 -4.03 6.04 4.47
N LEU A 119 -2.92 5.91 3.77
CA LEU A 119 -2.01 4.77 3.90
C LEU A 119 -1.46 4.63 5.32
N ALA A 120 -1.30 3.39 5.76
CA ALA A 120 -0.61 3.04 6.98
C ALA A 120 0.93 3.10 6.79
N PRO A 121 1.73 3.19 7.87
CA PRO A 121 3.18 3.28 7.78
C PRO A 121 3.84 2.14 7.01
N ASN A 122 3.28 0.94 7.11
CA ASN A 122 3.82 -0.29 6.50
C ASN A 122 3.64 -0.37 4.97
N PHE A 123 2.65 0.35 4.40
CA PHE A 123 2.19 0.09 3.04
C PHE A 123 3.27 0.42 1.99
N LEU A 124 3.68 1.70 1.89
CA LEU A 124 4.65 2.11 0.88
C LEU A 124 6.00 1.39 0.99
N PRO A 125 6.61 1.23 2.18
CA PRO A 125 7.82 0.44 2.31
C PRO A 125 7.69 -0.98 1.78
N THR A 126 6.59 -1.67 2.06
CA THR A 126 6.35 -3.04 1.59
C THR A 126 6.18 -3.10 0.07
N VAL A 127 5.41 -2.17 -0.50
CA VAL A 127 5.12 -2.14 -1.94
C VAL A 127 6.35 -1.82 -2.77
N LEU A 128 7.19 -0.89 -2.30
CA LEU A 128 8.36 -0.42 -3.04
C LEU A 128 9.56 -1.39 -3.01
N THR A 129 9.53 -2.40 -2.14
CA THR A 129 10.66 -3.30 -1.92
C THR A 129 10.41 -4.73 -2.36
N ASN A 130 9.54 -4.92 -3.35
CA ASN A 130 9.34 -6.22 -4.00
C ASN A 130 8.92 -6.04 -5.47
N PRO A 131 9.19 -7.03 -6.36
CA PRO A 131 8.90 -6.92 -7.79
C PRO A 131 7.42 -7.02 -8.15
N PHE A 132 6.57 -7.56 -7.26
CA PHE A 132 5.13 -7.71 -7.49
C PHE A 132 4.30 -6.57 -6.84
N GLY A 133 4.96 -5.47 -6.41
CA GLY A 133 4.31 -4.25 -5.92
C GLY A 133 3.30 -4.52 -4.79
N ASP A 134 2.09 -4.01 -4.97
CA ASP A 134 0.98 -4.11 -4.00
C ASP A 134 0.05 -5.31 -4.23
N SER A 135 0.53 -6.36 -4.91
CA SER A 135 -0.27 -7.56 -5.14
C SER A 135 -0.56 -8.32 -3.83
N PHE A 136 -1.82 -8.32 -3.42
CA PHE A 136 -2.34 -9.18 -2.36
C PHE A 136 -2.64 -10.61 -2.84
N THR A 137 -2.44 -10.87 -4.13
CA THR A 137 -2.74 -12.15 -4.77
C THR A 137 -1.49 -13.01 -4.95
N VAL A 138 -0.39 -12.42 -5.43
CA VAL A 138 0.81 -13.17 -5.82
C VAL A 138 2.12 -12.61 -5.30
N SER A 139 2.14 -11.47 -4.59
CA SER A 139 3.39 -10.97 -4.01
C SER A 139 3.76 -11.74 -2.73
N PRO A 140 4.88 -12.49 -2.71
CA PRO A 140 5.28 -13.22 -1.51
C PRO A 140 5.44 -12.32 -0.29
N LEU A 141 6.09 -11.15 -0.44
CA LEU A 141 6.27 -10.20 0.67
C LEU A 141 4.95 -9.69 1.21
N VAL A 142 4.02 -9.25 0.33
CA VAL A 142 2.72 -8.70 0.74
C VAL A 142 1.87 -9.75 1.43
N LEU A 143 1.85 -10.98 0.90
CA LEU A 143 1.14 -12.12 1.50
C LEU A 143 1.68 -12.48 2.89
N HIS A 144 2.97 -12.26 3.15
CA HIS A 144 3.62 -12.54 4.44
C HIS A 144 3.51 -11.36 5.42
N ALA A 145 3.72 -10.14 4.94
CA ALA A 145 3.67 -8.93 5.77
C ALA A 145 2.26 -8.63 6.32
N ASN A 146 1.24 -9.03 5.57
CA ASN A 146 -0.17 -8.85 5.93
C ASN A 146 -0.80 -10.13 6.49
N MET A 147 -0.07 -10.93 7.17
CA MET A 147 -0.37 -12.28 7.58
C MET A 147 -1.72 -12.49 8.23
N THR A 148 -2.67 -12.91 7.42
CA THR A 148 -3.74 -13.80 7.87
C THR A 148 -3.95 -14.83 6.80
N THR A 149 -3.58 -16.01 7.07
CA THR A 149 -4.04 -17.12 6.27
C THR A 149 -4.68 -18.12 7.21
N ALA A 150 -5.66 -18.84 6.72
CA ALA A 150 -6.21 -20.01 7.41
C ALA A 150 -5.11 -21.00 7.83
N ALA A 151 -3.93 -20.90 7.25
CA ALA A 151 -2.76 -21.71 7.59
C ALA A 151 -2.12 -21.35 8.94
N TRP A 152 -2.29 -20.11 9.41
CA TRP A 152 -1.79 -19.64 10.70
C TRP A 152 -2.88 -19.58 11.78
N GLY A 153 -4.07 -20.10 11.50
CA GLY A 153 -5.28 -19.97 12.33
C GLY A 153 -6.15 -18.77 11.94
N THR A 154 -7.30 -18.68 12.55
CA THR A 154 -8.32 -17.66 12.29
C THR A 154 -8.02 -16.33 12.99
N ASP A 155 -6.76 -15.94 13.11
CA ASP A 155 -6.41 -14.72 13.82
C ASP A 155 -6.71 -13.49 12.95
N SER A 156 -7.94 -13.01 13.06
CA SER A 156 -8.42 -11.79 12.42
C SER A 156 -7.72 -10.52 12.89
N LEU A 157 -6.91 -10.58 13.95
CA LEU A 157 -6.22 -9.43 14.54
C LEU A 157 -4.97 -9.00 13.78
N THR A 158 -4.49 -9.81 12.84
CA THR A 158 -3.31 -9.53 12.02
C THR A 158 -3.64 -9.35 10.54
N THR A 159 -4.83 -8.86 10.23
CA THR A 159 -5.35 -8.83 8.86
C THR A 159 -4.62 -7.85 7.94
N ALA A 160 -4.59 -8.20 6.67
CA ALA A 160 -4.17 -7.39 5.54
C ALA A 160 -4.86 -6.01 5.45
N SER A 161 -5.96 -5.83 6.16
CA SER A 161 -6.73 -4.59 6.20
C SER A 161 -6.00 -3.39 6.79
N ASN A 162 -4.91 -3.59 7.52
CA ASN A 162 -4.14 -2.52 8.15
C ASN A 162 -3.16 -1.81 7.21
N THR A 163 -3.43 -1.80 5.92
CA THR A 163 -2.69 -0.99 4.94
C THR A 163 -3.17 0.45 4.85
N GLY A 164 -4.29 0.76 5.49
CA GLY A 164 -4.83 2.11 5.58
C GLY A 164 -5.38 2.38 6.98
N TRP A 165 -5.11 3.56 7.53
CA TRP A 165 -5.60 4.02 8.81
C TRP A 165 -6.66 5.09 8.64
N SER A 166 -7.78 4.98 9.36
CA SER A 166 -8.81 6.03 9.49
C SER A 166 -8.47 6.98 10.63
N ASN A 167 -9.15 8.13 10.69
CA ASN A 167 -9.03 9.07 11.81
C ASN A 167 -7.58 9.44 12.12
N GLN A 168 -6.76 9.61 11.06
CA GLN A 168 -5.34 9.88 11.23
C GLN A 168 -4.95 11.32 10.91
N ILE A 169 -3.90 11.76 11.58
CA ILE A 169 -3.04 12.85 11.15
C ILE A 169 -1.79 12.22 10.55
N LEU A 170 -1.49 12.61 9.31
CA LEU A 170 -0.28 12.21 8.62
C LEU A 170 0.56 13.44 8.28
N TYR A 171 1.79 13.47 8.75
CA TYR A 171 2.79 14.45 8.33
C TYR A 171 3.84 13.79 7.43
N SER A 172 4.07 14.39 6.27
CA SER A 172 5.13 13.99 5.33
C SER A 172 6.14 15.12 5.20
N THR A 173 7.41 14.85 5.45
CA THR A 173 8.47 15.86 5.28
C THR A 173 8.66 16.24 3.82
N PRO A 174 9.27 17.39 3.52
CA PRO A 174 9.91 17.61 2.24
C PRO A 174 10.97 16.52 1.97
N SER A 175 11.42 16.41 0.74
CA SER A 175 12.55 15.53 0.41
C SER A 175 13.86 16.22 0.74
N PHE A 176 14.71 15.58 1.52
CA PHE A 176 16.05 16.02 1.89
C PHE A 176 17.09 15.08 1.27
N GLY A 177 17.71 15.47 0.16
CA GLY A 177 18.71 14.63 -0.51
C GLY A 177 18.19 13.25 -0.92
N GLY A 178 16.91 13.14 -1.31
CA GLY A 178 16.25 11.87 -1.64
C GLY A 178 15.58 11.16 -0.45
N LEU A 179 15.81 11.58 0.79
CA LEU A 179 15.17 11.05 1.97
C LEU A 179 13.82 11.76 2.25
N ARG A 180 12.80 10.99 2.53
CA ARG A 180 11.48 11.45 3.01
C ARG A 180 11.06 10.62 4.21
N ALA A 181 10.46 11.28 5.20
CA ALA A 181 9.84 10.65 6.37
C ALA A 181 8.34 10.94 6.41
N ASN A 182 7.56 9.96 6.89
CA ASN A 182 6.14 10.14 7.16
C ASN A 182 5.86 9.71 8.59
N VAL A 183 5.19 10.58 9.35
CA VAL A 183 4.78 10.33 10.74
C VAL A 183 3.26 10.20 10.78
N HIS A 184 2.79 9.12 11.36
CA HIS A 184 1.38 8.74 11.39
C HIS A 184 0.87 8.66 12.82
N TYR A 185 -0.27 9.26 13.06
CA TYR A 185 -1.01 9.14 14.30
C TYR A 185 -2.49 8.89 14.02
N GLN A 186 -3.04 7.79 14.52
CA GLN A 186 -4.47 7.46 14.42
C GLN A 186 -5.12 7.60 15.80
N PHE A 187 -6.21 8.38 15.85
CA PHE A 187 -7.06 8.50 17.03
C PHE A 187 -7.97 7.28 17.19
N GLY A 188 -8.21 6.87 18.42
CA GLY A 188 -9.10 5.76 18.74
C GLY A 188 -10.57 6.10 18.63
N GLU A 189 -10.94 7.36 18.88
CA GLU A 189 -12.34 7.87 18.87
C GLU A 189 -13.32 6.97 19.66
N GLN A 190 -12.84 6.37 20.74
CA GLN A 190 -13.61 5.44 21.54
C GLN A 190 -14.11 6.12 22.82
N THR A 191 -15.41 6.02 23.06
CA THR A 191 -16.06 6.46 24.29
C THR A 191 -16.21 5.27 25.23
N GLY A 192 -15.81 5.42 26.49
CA GLY A 192 -15.95 4.38 27.50
C GLY A 192 -14.66 4.08 28.26
N SER A 193 -14.78 3.56 29.47
CA SER A 193 -13.68 3.40 30.42
C SER A 193 -12.58 2.41 30.00
N GLY A 194 -12.91 1.43 29.15
CA GLY A 194 -11.96 0.41 28.70
C GLY A 194 -11.12 0.80 27.47
N ASN A 195 -11.46 1.90 26.79
CA ASN A 195 -10.89 2.25 25.49
C ASN A 195 -10.10 3.56 25.49
N LYS A 196 -9.97 4.21 26.63
CA LYS A 196 -9.21 5.46 26.77
C LYS A 196 -7.74 5.25 26.42
N GLY A 197 -7.24 6.04 25.49
CA GLY A 197 -5.84 6.04 25.10
C GLY A 197 -5.43 5.03 24.05
N LYS A 198 -6.36 4.23 23.47
CA LYS A 198 -6.04 3.42 22.30
C LYS A 198 -5.70 4.32 21.11
N LYS A 199 -4.64 3.98 20.41
CA LYS A 199 -4.13 4.75 19.28
C LYS A 199 -3.23 3.87 18.42
N ASN A 200 -3.04 4.27 17.16
CA ASN A 200 -1.95 3.77 16.35
C ASN A 200 -0.94 4.88 16.13
N VAL A 201 0.32 4.54 16.22
CA VAL A 201 1.44 5.44 15.92
C VAL A 201 2.42 4.74 15.00
N GLY A 202 2.99 5.47 14.08
CA GLY A 202 3.96 4.90 13.17
C GLY A 202 4.79 5.93 12.43
N LEU A 203 5.88 5.44 11.88
CA LEU A 203 6.84 6.18 11.08
C LEU A 203 7.26 5.32 9.90
N ASN A 204 7.43 5.93 8.74
CA ASN A 204 8.21 5.33 7.68
C ASN A 204 9.23 6.31 7.10
N LEU A 205 10.31 5.72 6.59
CA LEU A 205 11.41 6.40 5.94
C LEU A 205 11.57 5.82 4.54
N MET A 206 11.74 6.68 3.55
CA MET A 206 11.99 6.29 2.17
C MET A 206 13.13 7.14 1.62
N TYR A 207 14.15 6.47 1.10
CA TYR A 207 15.28 7.08 0.42
C TYR A 207 15.34 6.62 -1.04
N SER A 208 15.58 7.54 -1.96
CA SER A 208 15.82 7.25 -3.36
C SER A 208 16.98 8.11 -3.86
N GLY A 209 18.06 7.48 -4.30
CA GLY A 209 19.26 8.14 -4.80
C GLY A 209 19.97 7.28 -5.84
N GLY A 210 19.95 7.74 -7.11
CA GLY A 210 20.49 6.96 -8.22
C GLY A 210 19.86 5.57 -8.32
N PRO A 211 20.67 4.50 -8.40
CA PRO A 211 20.16 3.13 -8.48
C PRO A 211 19.66 2.56 -7.15
N LEU A 212 19.93 3.21 -6.03
CA LEU A 212 19.62 2.73 -4.68
C LEU A 212 18.29 3.29 -4.19
N SER A 213 17.41 2.42 -3.70
CA SER A 213 16.23 2.79 -2.91
C SER A 213 16.25 2.02 -1.60
N LEU A 214 16.00 2.73 -0.49
CA LEU A 214 15.91 2.14 0.84
C LEU A 214 14.59 2.54 1.49
N THR A 215 14.02 1.64 2.27
CA THR A 215 12.82 1.90 3.04
C THR A 215 12.92 1.29 4.43
N ALA A 216 12.25 1.93 5.38
CA ALA A 216 12.03 1.36 6.70
C ALA A 216 10.68 1.81 7.23
N PHE A 217 10.06 1.02 8.08
CA PHE A 217 8.92 1.46 8.87
C PHE A 217 8.92 0.85 10.26
N TYR A 218 8.24 1.53 11.16
CA TYR A 218 7.82 1.04 12.47
C TYR A 218 6.39 1.47 12.73
N GLU A 219 5.57 0.57 13.24
CA GLU A 219 4.23 0.87 13.71
C GLU A 219 3.92 0.15 15.02
N ARG A 220 3.15 0.83 15.87
CA ARG A 220 2.50 0.24 17.04
C ARG A 220 1.01 0.49 16.92
N ALA A 221 0.25 -0.59 16.75
CA ALA A 221 -1.18 -0.54 16.50
C ALA A 221 -1.97 -1.15 17.66
N GLN A 222 -3.03 -0.45 18.08
CA GLN A 222 -4.00 -0.86 19.10
C GLN A 222 -5.43 -0.78 18.57
N ILE A 223 -5.59 -0.37 17.32
CA ILE A 223 -6.86 -0.22 16.62
C ILE A 223 -6.78 -0.99 15.33
N ASN A 224 -7.78 -1.81 15.05
CA ASN A 224 -7.90 -2.50 13.77
C ASN A 224 -8.69 -1.65 12.76
N ASN A 225 -8.33 -1.72 11.49
CA ASN A 225 -8.96 -1.00 10.39
C ASN A 225 -9.33 -1.98 9.25
N PRO A 226 -10.45 -1.78 8.59
CA PRO A 226 -11.48 -0.75 8.81
C PRO A 226 -12.44 -1.06 9.95
N VAL A 227 -12.41 -2.29 10.49
CA VAL A 227 -13.31 -2.73 11.55
C VAL A 227 -12.67 -2.46 12.90
N SER A 228 -13.30 -1.63 13.72
CA SER A 228 -12.89 -1.42 15.11
C SER A 228 -13.30 -2.65 15.93
N LEU A 229 -12.32 -3.38 16.45
CA LEU A 229 -12.57 -4.43 17.42
C LEU A 229 -12.59 -3.83 18.82
N ALA A 230 -13.53 -4.26 19.65
CA ALA A 230 -13.67 -3.81 21.03
C ALA A 230 -12.37 -4.06 21.84
N VAL A 231 -11.66 -5.14 21.52
CA VAL A 231 -10.38 -5.49 22.12
C VAL A 231 -9.40 -5.87 21.02
N MET A 232 -8.42 -5.03 20.77
CA MET A 232 -7.27 -5.37 19.93
C MET A 232 -6.02 -5.38 20.80
N PRO A 233 -5.25 -6.48 20.81
CA PRO A 233 -3.95 -6.50 21.47
C PRO A 233 -2.98 -5.57 20.73
N THR A 234 -2.03 -5.02 21.46
CA THR A 234 -0.99 -4.18 20.86
C THR A 234 -0.14 -5.04 19.92
N LYS A 235 -0.07 -4.60 18.66
CA LYS A 235 0.84 -5.12 17.64
C LYS A 235 1.97 -4.12 17.42
N SER A 236 3.21 -4.58 17.51
CA SER A 236 4.38 -3.85 17.02
C SER A 236 4.86 -4.51 15.72
N ASN A 237 5.17 -3.71 14.72
CA ASN A 237 5.59 -4.21 13.40
C ASN A 237 6.66 -3.27 12.83
N TRP A 238 7.72 -3.84 12.28
CA TRP A 238 8.77 -3.07 11.63
C TRP A 238 9.40 -3.86 10.48
N MET A 239 9.94 -3.15 9.53
CA MET A 239 10.67 -3.72 8.40
C MET A 239 11.72 -2.72 7.93
N VAL A 240 12.83 -3.24 7.48
CA VAL A 240 13.83 -2.54 6.66
C VAL A 240 13.94 -3.27 5.33
N GLY A 241 14.14 -2.52 4.26
CA GLY A 241 14.29 -3.10 2.94
C GLY A 241 14.86 -2.12 1.94
N GLY A 242 15.19 -2.63 0.78
CA GLY A 242 15.70 -1.80 -0.29
C GLY A 242 15.76 -2.53 -1.61
N SER A 243 16.14 -1.78 -2.62
CA SER A 243 16.41 -2.29 -3.95
C SER A 243 17.60 -1.59 -4.57
N TYR A 244 18.32 -2.30 -5.43
CA TYR A 244 19.40 -1.76 -6.23
C TYR A 244 19.20 -2.13 -7.71
N ASP A 245 19.20 -1.12 -8.57
CA ASP A 245 19.04 -1.27 -10.00
C ASP A 245 20.41 -1.32 -10.68
N PHE A 246 20.77 -2.50 -11.20
CA PHE A 246 22.00 -2.75 -11.95
C PHE A 246 21.83 -2.45 -13.44
N SER A 247 20.67 -1.89 -13.88
CA SER A 247 20.25 -1.71 -15.27
C SER A 247 19.90 -3.00 -16.01
N VAL A 248 20.65 -4.07 -15.83
CA VAL A 248 20.38 -5.39 -16.40
C VAL A 248 19.42 -6.20 -15.52
N ALA A 249 19.35 -5.88 -14.24
CA ALA A 249 18.44 -6.49 -13.27
C ALA A 249 18.28 -5.56 -12.07
N LYS A 250 17.11 -5.59 -11.42
CA LYS A 250 16.86 -4.91 -10.15
C LYS A 250 16.64 -5.93 -9.05
N LEU A 251 17.46 -5.86 -8.02
CA LEU A 251 17.37 -6.71 -6.83
C LEU A 251 16.60 -6.02 -5.73
N TYR A 252 15.86 -6.81 -4.95
CA TYR A 252 15.10 -6.37 -3.78
C TYR A 252 15.42 -7.29 -2.60
N ALA A 253 15.53 -6.72 -1.40
CA ALA A 253 15.68 -7.47 -0.17
C ALA A 253 14.94 -6.77 0.98
N THR A 254 14.30 -7.56 1.84
CA THR A 254 13.65 -7.06 3.06
C THR A 254 13.88 -7.97 4.24
N TYR A 255 13.86 -7.38 5.42
CA TYR A 255 13.82 -8.07 6.71
C TYR A 255 12.87 -7.32 7.65
N GLY A 256 11.99 -8.04 8.34
CA GLY A 256 11.04 -7.42 9.25
C GLY A 256 10.51 -8.37 10.31
N GLN A 257 9.90 -7.80 11.32
CA GLN A 257 9.32 -8.53 12.44
C GLN A 257 8.00 -7.91 12.88
N ALA A 258 7.01 -8.75 13.18
CA ALA A 258 5.75 -8.36 13.80
C ALA A 258 5.54 -9.13 15.10
N LYS A 259 5.15 -8.42 16.17
CA LYS A 259 4.92 -8.99 17.50
C LYS A 259 3.57 -8.58 18.06
N ILE A 260 2.82 -9.57 18.58
CA ILE A 260 1.53 -9.37 19.23
C ILE A 260 1.62 -9.90 20.66
N ASN A 261 1.79 -8.99 21.61
CA ASN A 261 2.14 -9.36 22.99
C ASN A 261 1.06 -10.21 23.67
N ALA A 262 -0.23 -9.92 23.47
CA ALA A 262 -1.31 -10.66 24.12
C ALA A 262 -1.46 -12.12 23.67
N GLN A 263 -0.82 -12.49 22.56
CA GLN A 263 -0.85 -13.84 22.01
C GLN A 263 0.50 -14.53 22.08
N ASP A 264 1.52 -13.87 22.67
CA ASP A 264 2.92 -14.30 22.63
C ASP A 264 3.34 -14.76 21.23
N ARG A 265 2.90 -13.99 20.23
CA ARG A 265 3.16 -14.26 18.82
C ARG A 265 4.26 -13.36 18.28
N GLU A 266 5.22 -13.97 17.65
CA GLU A 266 6.28 -13.28 16.93
C GLU A 266 6.45 -13.88 15.52
N ASN A 267 6.51 -12.98 14.52
CA ASN A 267 6.70 -13.35 13.12
C ASN A 267 7.92 -12.62 12.60
N THR A 268 8.90 -13.38 12.10
CA THR A 268 10.09 -12.84 11.45
C THR A 268 10.04 -13.17 9.96
N THR A 269 10.09 -12.17 9.11
CA THR A 269 9.95 -12.30 7.65
C THR A 269 11.19 -11.83 6.91
N TYR A 270 11.65 -12.63 5.96
CA TYR A 270 12.69 -12.30 4.98
C TYR A 270 12.09 -12.37 3.59
N SER A 271 12.46 -11.45 2.70
CA SER A 271 12.15 -11.59 1.29
C SER A 271 13.30 -11.19 0.39
N LEU A 272 13.33 -11.82 -0.78
CA LEU A 272 14.21 -11.48 -1.89
C LEU A 272 13.37 -11.36 -3.15
N GLY A 273 13.76 -10.47 -4.04
CA GLY A 273 13.07 -10.24 -5.30
C GLY A 273 14.02 -9.83 -6.42
N LEU A 274 13.58 -10.04 -7.64
CA LEU A 274 14.35 -9.77 -8.85
C LEU A 274 13.41 -9.36 -9.98
N ASP A 275 13.73 -8.25 -10.65
CA ASP A 275 13.19 -7.86 -11.95
C ASP A 275 14.29 -7.95 -12.99
N ILE A 276 14.00 -8.58 -14.13
CA ILE A 276 14.91 -8.69 -15.29
C ILE A 276 14.20 -8.15 -16.53
N PRO A 277 14.54 -6.93 -16.98
CA PRO A 277 14.02 -6.40 -18.24
C PRO A 277 14.42 -7.30 -19.42
N VAL A 278 13.48 -7.54 -20.33
CA VAL A 278 13.76 -8.32 -21.55
C VAL A 278 14.19 -7.37 -22.65
N SER A 279 15.45 -7.47 -23.06
CA SER A 279 16.03 -6.60 -24.09
C SER A 279 15.20 -6.59 -25.36
N GLY A 280 14.96 -5.40 -25.92
CA GLY A 280 14.21 -5.20 -27.15
C GLY A 280 12.68 -5.35 -27.02
N THR A 281 12.16 -5.56 -25.81
CA THR A 281 10.72 -5.65 -25.56
C THR A 281 10.32 -4.81 -24.33
N PRO A 282 9.06 -4.37 -24.21
CA PRO A 282 8.55 -3.71 -22.99
C PRO A 282 8.18 -4.72 -21.89
N GLY A 283 8.84 -5.88 -21.85
CA GLY A 283 8.56 -6.98 -20.93
C GLY A 283 9.59 -7.08 -19.81
N THR A 284 9.16 -7.62 -18.66
CA THR A 284 10.00 -7.84 -17.47
C THR A 284 9.69 -9.21 -16.87
N PHE A 285 10.70 -10.05 -16.69
CA PHE A 285 10.60 -11.22 -15.84
C PHE A 285 10.72 -10.80 -14.38
N LYS A 286 9.84 -11.38 -13.53
CA LYS A 286 9.75 -11.11 -12.10
C LYS A 286 9.91 -12.40 -11.31
N ALA A 287 10.72 -12.38 -10.28
CA ALA A 287 10.85 -13.48 -9.34
C ALA A 287 10.86 -12.93 -7.92
N ALA A 288 10.18 -13.59 -7.00
CA ALA A 288 10.25 -13.24 -5.59
C ALA A 288 10.07 -14.47 -4.71
N ALA A 289 10.70 -14.43 -3.55
CA ALA A 289 10.51 -15.39 -2.48
C ALA A 289 10.38 -14.66 -1.14
N ALA A 290 9.50 -15.15 -0.28
CA ALA A 290 9.42 -14.72 1.11
C ALA A 290 9.36 -15.93 2.02
N ARG A 291 9.99 -15.82 3.19
CA ARG A 291 9.92 -16.80 4.26
C ARG A 291 9.63 -16.11 5.58
N THR A 292 8.60 -16.58 6.24
CA THR A 292 8.26 -16.15 7.60
C THR A 292 8.40 -17.32 8.57
N LYS A 293 9.11 -17.09 9.67
CA LYS A 293 9.05 -17.92 10.87
C LYS A 293 7.99 -17.29 11.80
N SER A 294 7.05 -18.09 12.25
CA SER A 294 6.05 -17.70 13.25
C SER A 294 6.26 -18.50 14.51
N GLU A 295 6.25 -17.83 15.64
CA GLU A 295 6.36 -18.43 16.97
C GLU A 295 5.16 -17.97 17.79
N VAL A 296 4.48 -18.91 18.44
CA VAL A 296 3.33 -18.66 19.32
C VAL A 296 3.51 -19.53 20.55
N GLY A 297 3.92 -18.92 21.66
CA GLY A 297 4.36 -19.67 22.83
C GLY A 297 5.48 -20.68 22.46
N ASN A 298 5.24 -21.95 22.70
CA ASN A 298 6.20 -23.02 22.40
C ASN A 298 6.03 -23.65 21.01
N VAL A 299 5.08 -23.16 20.20
CA VAL A 299 4.82 -23.70 18.85
C VAL A 299 5.49 -22.80 17.81
N SER A 300 6.22 -23.42 16.90
CA SER A 300 6.82 -22.70 15.77
C SER A 300 6.38 -23.28 14.45
N GLY A 301 6.34 -22.41 13.44
CA GLY A 301 6.02 -22.79 12.07
C GLY A 301 6.70 -21.89 11.07
N THR A 302 6.74 -22.32 9.82
CA THR A 302 7.27 -21.51 8.73
C THR A 302 6.30 -21.46 7.57
N ARG A 303 6.21 -20.30 6.94
CA ARG A 303 5.59 -20.13 5.62
C ARG A 303 6.66 -19.76 4.62
N THR A 304 6.62 -20.36 3.45
CA THR A 304 7.48 -20.01 2.30
C THR A 304 6.61 -19.85 1.08
N THR A 305 6.71 -18.70 0.42
CA THR A 305 6.01 -18.41 -0.83
C THR A 305 7.03 -17.99 -1.88
N VAL A 306 6.89 -18.54 -3.08
CA VAL A 306 7.72 -18.20 -4.25
C VAL A 306 6.81 -17.87 -5.41
N SER A 307 7.07 -16.76 -6.10
CA SER A 307 6.35 -16.34 -7.30
C SER A 307 7.31 -16.07 -8.43
N LEU A 308 6.91 -16.51 -9.62
CA LEU A 308 7.57 -16.24 -10.89
C LEU A 308 6.55 -15.63 -11.84
N GLY A 309 6.90 -14.55 -12.51
CA GLY A 309 5.98 -13.84 -13.40
C GLY A 309 6.66 -13.22 -14.60
N TYR A 310 5.84 -12.89 -15.56
CA TYR A 310 6.20 -12.06 -16.71
C TYR A 310 5.15 -10.99 -16.87
N ASP A 311 5.59 -9.73 -16.97
CA ASP A 311 4.75 -8.54 -17.11
C ASP A 311 5.14 -7.85 -18.42
N HIS A 312 4.17 -7.62 -19.32
CA HIS A 312 4.39 -7.09 -20.66
C HIS A 312 3.51 -5.86 -20.90
N PHE A 313 4.13 -4.70 -21.09
CA PHE A 313 3.42 -3.45 -21.35
C PHE A 313 2.99 -3.38 -22.81
N LEU A 314 1.68 -3.32 -23.06
CA LEU A 314 1.08 -3.01 -24.35
C LEU A 314 1.09 -1.51 -24.62
N SER A 315 1.08 -0.70 -23.56
CA SER A 315 1.17 0.75 -23.59
C SER A 315 1.71 1.26 -22.23
N LYS A 316 1.92 2.58 -22.09
CA LYS A 316 2.27 3.19 -20.79
C LYS A 316 1.24 2.94 -19.68
N ARG A 317 -0.01 2.60 -20.04
CA ARG A 317 -1.13 2.43 -19.10
C ARG A 317 -1.69 1.01 -19.04
N THR A 318 -1.36 0.15 -20.01
CA THR A 318 -1.94 -1.19 -20.13
C THR A 318 -0.83 -2.23 -20.20
N ASP A 319 -0.91 -3.21 -19.35
CA ASP A 319 -0.02 -4.36 -19.31
C ASP A 319 -0.82 -5.67 -19.20
N VAL A 320 -0.24 -6.75 -19.74
CA VAL A 320 -0.71 -8.12 -19.57
C VAL A 320 0.37 -8.92 -18.87
N TYR A 321 -0.04 -9.85 -18.04
CA TYR A 321 0.90 -10.59 -17.21
C TYR A 321 0.50 -12.05 -17.04
N ALA A 322 1.50 -12.88 -16.71
CA ALA A 322 1.32 -14.25 -16.26
C ALA A 322 2.14 -14.49 -15.00
N VAL A 323 1.57 -15.18 -14.02
CA VAL A 323 2.27 -15.49 -12.77
C VAL A 323 1.98 -16.92 -12.34
N ALA A 324 3.02 -17.62 -11.90
CA ALA A 324 2.95 -18.89 -11.19
C ALA A 324 3.44 -18.68 -9.75
N MET A 325 2.76 -19.25 -8.76
CA MET A 325 3.09 -19.13 -7.35
C MET A 325 3.04 -20.49 -6.66
N TYR A 326 4.01 -20.74 -5.80
CA TYR A 326 4.04 -21.85 -4.85
C TYR A 326 3.99 -21.31 -3.43
N ASP A 327 3.11 -21.86 -2.60
CA ASP A 327 2.95 -21.49 -1.19
C ASP A 327 2.98 -22.74 -0.31
N ARG A 328 3.77 -22.71 0.75
CA ARG A 328 3.95 -23.83 1.69
C ARG A 328 3.94 -23.33 3.12
N VAL A 329 3.19 -24.03 3.96
CA VAL A 329 3.21 -23.87 5.42
C VAL A 329 3.69 -25.18 6.05
N SER A 330 4.67 -25.08 6.94
CA SER A 330 5.21 -26.15 7.74
C SER A 330 5.01 -25.79 9.21
N MET A 331 4.27 -26.62 9.93
CA MET A 331 4.01 -26.54 11.37
C MET A 331 4.21 -27.95 11.93
N ASP A 332 4.05 -28.13 13.24
CA ASP A 332 4.11 -29.46 13.88
C ASP A 332 3.01 -30.45 13.43
N ILE A 333 2.12 -30.01 12.55
CA ILE A 333 1.10 -30.77 11.81
C ILE A 333 1.54 -31.01 10.36
N PRO A 334 0.95 -31.98 9.62
CA PRO A 334 1.36 -32.25 8.24
C PRO A 334 1.49 -31.00 7.40
N ASN A 335 2.62 -30.88 6.70
CA ASN A 335 2.91 -29.76 5.81
C ASN A 335 1.78 -29.57 4.80
N LYS A 336 1.39 -28.31 4.61
CA LYS A 336 0.39 -27.93 3.61
C LYS A 336 1.06 -27.13 2.50
N SER A 337 0.65 -27.37 1.27
CA SER A 337 1.14 -26.60 0.12
C SER A 337 0.04 -26.31 -0.88
N GLY A 338 0.29 -25.35 -1.72
CA GLY A 338 -0.58 -24.95 -2.81
C GLY A 338 0.24 -24.39 -3.97
N THR A 339 -0.34 -24.47 -5.16
CA THR A 339 0.20 -23.85 -6.38
C THR A 339 -0.88 -23.05 -7.04
N SER A 340 -0.54 -21.88 -7.55
CA SER A 340 -1.43 -20.99 -8.25
C SER A 340 -0.81 -20.60 -9.58
N ALA A 341 -1.65 -20.42 -10.60
CA ALA A 341 -1.25 -19.86 -11.87
C ALA A 341 -2.36 -18.97 -12.39
N LEU A 342 -1.99 -17.81 -12.90
CA LEU A 342 -2.93 -16.83 -13.43
C LEU A 342 -2.34 -16.06 -14.60
N VAL A 343 -3.22 -15.56 -15.44
CA VAL A 343 -2.94 -14.56 -16.46
C VAL A 343 -3.90 -13.41 -16.29
N GLY A 344 -3.46 -12.19 -16.56
CA GLY A 344 -4.31 -11.03 -16.31
C GLY A 344 -3.96 -9.84 -17.18
N ILE A 345 -4.80 -8.84 -17.06
CA ILE A 345 -4.67 -7.54 -17.72
C ILE A 345 -4.90 -6.45 -16.69
N ARG A 346 -4.05 -5.42 -16.73
CA ARG A 346 -4.16 -4.24 -15.88
C ARG A 346 -4.17 -2.98 -16.73
N HIS A 347 -5.10 -2.07 -16.41
CA HIS A 347 -5.21 -0.77 -17.08
C HIS A 347 -5.28 0.36 -16.04
N ARG A 348 -4.50 1.42 -16.27
CA ARG A 348 -4.43 2.64 -15.44
C ARG A 348 -5.01 3.83 -16.21
N PHE A 349 -5.80 4.65 -15.57
CA PHE A 349 -6.43 5.84 -16.20
C PHE A 349 -6.37 7.07 -15.28
#